data_f7cdccfba91db2f00ab77ca64fad5816
#
_entry.id   f7cdccfba91db2f00ab77ca64fad5816
#
_cell.length_a   1.000
_cell.length_b   1.000
_cell.length_c   1.000
_cell.angle_alpha   90.00
_cell.angle_beta   90.00
_cell.angle_gamma   90.00
#
_symmetry.space_group_name_H-M   'P 1'
#
loop_
_entity.id
_entity.type
_entity.pdbx_description
1 polymer ?
#
loop_
_entity_poly.entity_id
_entity_poly.type
_entity_poly.pdbx_seq_one_letter_code
_entity_poly.pdbx_strand_id
1 'polypeptide(L)'
;MRKNRIGIFLSLLLLIGFTSCTEQKSNSKLVINEVLVDNQTNFQDDYGVHSGWIEIFNKAYSTADLAGCLLKVSSQPGDTVTYFIPKGDVLTSIKPRQHTLFWADGNPRRGTFHTNFVLSKTNANWIGLYDSGKKLLDQVVVPAGILAANQSYARVGDASAEWEVKGASADKYVTPSTNNQTIESNPKMDKFEQHDPVGIGMAISAMSVVFLGLILLYICFKLIGKAAIKLRKRNAMIAHNITDKQEAKEKKLGEAPGEVIAAISMALHEAQGADH
;
A
#
# COMPACT_ATOMS: atom_id res chain seq x y z
N MET A 1 -16.95 17.05 58.66
CA MET A 1 -17.54 17.55 57.36
C MET A 1 -16.61 17.52 56.15
N ARG A 2 -15.33 17.14 56.27
CA ARG A 2 -14.35 17.14 55.15
C ARG A 2 -14.29 15.82 54.38
N LYS A 3 -14.66 14.68 54.97
CA LYS A 3 -14.65 13.35 54.34
C LYS A 3 -15.76 13.12 53.30
N ASN A 4 -16.92 13.76 53.46
CA ASN A 4 -18.04 13.56 52.50
C ASN A 4 -17.86 14.33 51.18
N ARG A 5 -17.05 15.39 51.14
CA ARG A 5 -16.78 16.16 49.91
C ARG A 5 -15.86 15.43 48.93
N ILE A 6 -14.92 14.62 49.44
CA ILE A 6 -14.01 13.83 48.62
C ILE A 6 -14.77 12.67 47.94
N GLY A 7 -15.71 12.04 48.68
CA GLY A 7 -16.56 10.97 48.09
C GLY A 7 -17.47 11.45 46.96
N ILE A 8 -18.02 12.66 47.13
CA ILE A 8 -18.90 13.27 46.08
C ILE A 8 -18.06 13.67 44.85
N PHE A 9 -16.83 14.17 45.01
CA PHE A 9 -15.94 14.49 43.89
C PHE A 9 -15.46 13.23 43.17
N LEU A 10 -15.18 12.15 43.86
CA LEU A 10 -14.79 10.87 43.27
C LEU A 10 -15.96 10.22 42.52
N SER A 11 -17.18 10.33 43.06
CA SER A 11 -18.41 9.86 42.38
C SER A 11 -18.74 10.68 41.15
N LEU A 12 -18.53 11.99 41.16
CA LEU A 12 -18.78 12.86 39.98
C LEU A 12 -17.74 12.64 38.88
N LEU A 13 -16.48 12.31 39.24
CA LEU A 13 -15.45 11.97 38.26
C LEU A 13 -15.69 10.61 37.58
N LEU A 14 -16.38 9.68 38.28
CA LEU A 14 -16.72 8.36 37.68
C LEU A 14 -17.91 8.45 36.71
N LEU A 15 -18.75 9.48 36.81
CA LEU A 15 -19.93 9.66 35.93
C LEU A 15 -19.58 10.33 34.58
N ILE A 16 -18.41 10.94 34.45
CA ILE A 16 -17.99 11.60 33.19
C ILE A 16 -17.34 10.61 32.21
N GLY A 17 -17.04 9.39 32.65
CA GLY A 17 -16.33 8.37 31.86
C GLY A 17 -17.16 7.55 30.87
N PHE A 18 -18.48 7.73 30.75
CA PHE A 18 -19.34 6.83 29.97
C PHE A 18 -20.08 7.46 28.79
N THR A 19 -19.67 8.63 28.32
CA THR A 19 -20.12 9.10 27.00
C THR A 19 -19.05 8.83 25.95
N SER A 20 -18.57 7.60 25.86
CA SER A 20 -17.94 7.11 24.64
C SER A 20 -19.09 6.77 23.68
N CYS A 21 -19.45 7.71 22.81
CA CYS A 21 -20.10 7.37 21.56
C CYS A 21 -19.11 6.46 20.81
N THR A 22 -19.29 5.16 20.94
CA THR A 22 -18.71 4.20 20.02
C THR A 22 -19.44 4.40 18.71
N GLU A 23 -18.89 5.23 17.80
CA GLU A 23 -19.11 5.02 16.39
C GLU A 23 -18.86 3.54 16.14
N GLN A 24 -19.91 2.83 15.83
CA GLN A 24 -19.83 1.41 15.49
C GLN A 24 -19.13 1.34 14.14
N LYS A 25 -17.80 1.37 14.19
CA LYS A 25 -16.93 1.22 13.01
C LYS A 25 -17.33 -0.12 12.41
N SER A 26 -18.10 -0.06 11.34
CA SER A 26 -18.54 -1.25 10.61
C SER A 26 -17.29 -2.08 10.31
N ASN A 27 -17.20 -3.26 10.93
CA ASN A 27 -16.09 -4.18 10.70
C ASN A 27 -16.26 -4.92 9.36
N SER A 28 -17.13 -4.38 8.51
CA SER A 28 -17.37 -4.85 7.16
C SER A 28 -16.12 -4.70 6.30
N LYS A 29 -15.81 -5.74 5.53
CA LYS A 29 -14.74 -5.70 4.53
C LYS A 29 -15.13 -4.88 3.31
N LEU A 30 -16.43 -4.81 3.00
CA LEU A 30 -17.02 -4.17 1.83
C LEU A 30 -17.72 -2.89 2.24
N VAL A 31 -17.50 -1.83 1.48
CA VAL A 31 -18.12 -0.53 1.66
C VAL A 31 -18.56 0.05 0.31
N ILE A 32 -19.60 0.89 0.33
CA ILE A 32 -19.98 1.72 -0.80
C ILE A 32 -18.98 2.88 -0.84
N ASN A 33 -18.31 3.07 -1.98
CA ASN A 33 -17.20 3.99 -2.09
C ASN A 33 -17.53 5.25 -2.90
N GLU A 34 -18.29 5.08 -4.00
CA GLU A 34 -18.67 6.15 -4.89
C GLU A 34 -20.01 5.85 -5.56
N VAL A 35 -20.82 6.85 -5.84
CA VAL A 35 -22.13 6.72 -6.52
C VAL A 35 -22.28 7.82 -7.55
N LEU A 36 -22.53 7.47 -8.80
CA LEU A 36 -22.87 8.38 -9.87
C LEU A 36 -24.31 8.16 -10.30
N VAL A 37 -25.14 9.19 -10.22
CA VAL A 37 -26.58 9.08 -10.45
C VAL A 37 -26.96 9.38 -11.91
N ASP A 38 -26.51 10.51 -12.44
CA ASP A 38 -26.79 10.95 -13.82
C ASP A 38 -25.54 10.86 -14.67
N ASN A 39 -25.33 9.70 -15.30
CA ASN A 39 -24.22 9.45 -16.19
C ASN A 39 -24.65 9.78 -17.65
N GLN A 40 -24.07 10.78 -18.23
CA GLN A 40 -24.34 11.16 -19.62
C GLN A 40 -23.14 10.89 -20.54
N THR A 41 -21.90 11.15 -20.05
CA THR A 41 -20.67 11.06 -20.84
C THR A 41 -19.50 10.48 -20.06
N ASN A 42 -19.72 10.02 -18.83
CA ASN A 42 -18.70 9.43 -17.99
C ASN A 42 -18.44 7.95 -18.40
N PHE A 43 -18.03 7.12 -17.50
CA PHE A 43 -17.71 5.72 -17.72
C PHE A 43 -18.92 4.95 -18.28
N GLN A 44 -18.72 4.11 -19.30
CA GLN A 44 -19.75 3.28 -19.93
C GLN A 44 -19.58 1.81 -19.59
N ASP A 45 -20.69 1.05 -19.66
CA ASP A 45 -20.68 -0.39 -19.49
C ASP A 45 -20.11 -1.13 -20.72
N ASP A 46 -20.01 -2.45 -20.63
CA ASP A 46 -19.53 -3.31 -21.73
C ASP A 46 -20.43 -3.28 -22.97
N TYR A 47 -21.63 -2.72 -22.85
CA TYR A 47 -22.59 -2.50 -23.98
C TYR A 47 -22.50 -1.09 -24.55
N GLY A 48 -21.59 -0.26 -24.07
CA GLY A 48 -21.43 1.13 -24.50
C GLY A 48 -22.52 2.07 -23.98
N VAL A 49 -23.22 1.70 -22.90
CA VAL A 49 -24.31 2.50 -22.35
C VAL A 49 -23.83 3.26 -21.12
N HIS A 50 -24.21 4.53 -21.04
CA HIS A 50 -24.00 5.37 -19.88
C HIS A 50 -25.16 5.24 -18.90
N SER A 51 -25.01 4.47 -17.86
CA SER A 51 -25.99 4.31 -16.79
C SER A 51 -25.41 4.82 -15.46
N GLY A 52 -26.26 5.20 -14.52
CA GLY A 52 -25.83 5.46 -13.14
C GLY A 52 -25.15 4.21 -12.57
N TRP A 53 -24.25 4.37 -11.63
CA TRP A 53 -23.54 3.24 -11.04
C TRP A 53 -23.24 3.44 -9.56
N ILE A 54 -23.01 2.33 -8.89
CA ILE A 54 -22.63 2.25 -7.48
C ILE A 54 -21.31 1.48 -7.42
N GLU A 55 -20.29 2.07 -6.81
CA GLU A 55 -19.02 1.42 -6.60
C GLU A 55 -18.92 0.81 -5.20
N ILE A 56 -18.50 -0.44 -5.16
CA ILE A 56 -18.20 -1.16 -3.93
C ILE A 56 -16.69 -1.39 -3.86
N PHE A 57 -16.11 -1.07 -2.71
CA PHE A 57 -14.70 -1.22 -2.43
C PHE A 57 -14.44 -2.29 -1.35
N ASN A 58 -13.49 -3.17 -1.61
CA ASN A 58 -12.97 -4.10 -0.61
C ASN A 58 -11.83 -3.43 0.18
N LYS A 59 -12.14 -2.90 1.37
CA LYS A 59 -11.15 -2.24 2.23
C LYS A 59 -10.22 -3.19 2.96
N ALA A 60 -10.46 -4.51 2.89
CA ALA A 60 -9.65 -5.52 3.57
C ALA A 60 -8.40 -5.90 2.76
N TYR A 61 -7.45 -6.53 3.44
CA TYR A 61 -6.27 -7.15 2.84
C TYR A 61 -6.47 -8.63 2.48
N SER A 62 -7.72 -9.09 2.50
CA SER A 62 -8.15 -10.43 2.06
C SER A 62 -9.25 -10.28 1.04
N THR A 63 -9.41 -11.27 0.18
CA THR A 63 -10.52 -11.35 -0.76
C THR A 63 -11.87 -11.32 -0.03
N ALA A 64 -12.83 -10.59 -0.58
CA ALA A 64 -14.20 -10.51 -0.10
C ALA A 64 -15.15 -10.92 -1.22
N ASP A 65 -16.20 -11.68 -0.89
CA ASP A 65 -17.16 -12.18 -1.86
C ASP A 65 -18.48 -11.43 -1.72
N LEU A 66 -18.99 -10.93 -2.84
CA LEU A 66 -20.31 -10.30 -2.97
C LEU A 66 -21.42 -11.31 -3.30
N ALA A 67 -21.08 -12.57 -3.59
CA ALA A 67 -22.06 -13.60 -3.94
C ALA A 67 -23.14 -13.75 -2.85
N GLY A 68 -24.40 -13.55 -3.22
CA GLY A 68 -25.53 -13.60 -2.31
C GLY A 68 -25.72 -12.38 -1.40
N CYS A 69 -24.89 -11.35 -1.52
CA CYS A 69 -25.11 -10.06 -0.90
C CYS A 69 -26.31 -9.34 -1.55
N LEU A 70 -26.81 -8.30 -0.88
CA LEU A 70 -27.96 -7.55 -1.36
C LEU A 70 -27.60 -6.08 -1.46
N LEU A 71 -27.95 -5.47 -2.58
CA LEU A 71 -28.03 -4.02 -2.76
C LEU A 71 -29.49 -3.61 -2.62
N LYS A 72 -29.78 -2.69 -1.72
CA LYS A 72 -31.12 -2.10 -1.55
C LYS A 72 -31.05 -0.63 -1.87
N VAL A 73 -32.01 -0.15 -2.63
CA VAL A 73 -32.14 1.26 -2.99
C VAL A 73 -33.56 1.73 -2.69
N SER A 74 -33.67 2.92 -2.13
CA SER A 74 -34.95 3.59 -1.92
C SER A 74 -34.80 5.07 -2.31
N SER A 75 -35.66 5.54 -3.19
CA SER A 75 -35.73 6.95 -3.60
C SER A 75 -36.98 7.66 -3.10
N GLN A 76 -37.92 6.93 -2.51
CA GLN A 76 -39.14 7.44 -1.90
C GLN A 76 -39.48 6.60 -0.65
N PRO A 77 -40.12 7.18 0.36
CA PRO A 77 -40.59 6.43 1.53
C PRO A 77 -41.46 5.24 1.13
N GLY A 78 -41.13 4.04 1.57
CA GLY A 78 -41.88 2.81 1.30
C GLY A 78 -41.53 2.11 -0.04
N ASP A 79 -40.75 2.73 -0.92
CA ASP A 79 -40.35 2.13 -2.19
C ASP A 79 -38.88 1.67 -2.11
N THR A 80 -38.69 0.47 -1.56
CA THR A 80 -37.36 -0.14 -1.47
C THR A 80 -37.25 -1.28 -2.45
N VAL A 81 -36.39 -1.10 -3.45
CA VAL A 81 -36.01 -2.15 -4.41
C VAL A 81 -34.81 -2.91 -3.88
N THR A 82 -34.86 -4.24 -4.00
CA THR A 82 -33.75 -5.12 -3.56
C THR A 82 -33.18 -5.86 -4.77
N TYR A 83 -31.88 -5.74 -4.98
CA TYR A 83 -31.12 -6.54 -5.92
C TYR A 83 -30.34 -7.62 -5.18
N PHE A 84 -30.58 -8.88 -5.54
CA PHE A 84 -29.82 -10.03 -5.04
C PHE A 84 -28.65 -10.30 -5.96
N ILE A 85 -27.43 -10.15 -5.46
CA ILE A 85 -26.22 -10.43 -6.25
C ILE A 85 -26.15 -11.96 -6.47
N PRO A 86 -26.15 -12.44 -7.73
CA PRO A 86 -26.13 -13.86 -8.04
C PRO A 86 -24.95 -14.60 -7.44
N LYS A 87 -25.18 -15.86 -7.09
CA LYS A 87 -24.12 -16.78 -6.67
C LYS A 87 -23.58 -17.53 -7.89
N GLY A 88 -22.27 -17.77 -7.92
CA GLY A 88 -21.65 -18.58 -8.96
C GLY A 88 -20.89 -17.79 -10.02
N ASP A 89 -20.97 -16.46 -10.00
CA ASP A 89 -20.09 -15.62 -10.82
C ASP A 89 -18.77 -15.38 -10.08
N VAL A 90 -17.65 -15.78 -10.70
CA VAL A 90 -16.31 -15.64 -10.13
C VAL A 90 -15.90 -14.18 -9.95
N LEU A 91 -16.49 -13.27 -10.71
CA LEU A 91 -16.19 -11.84 -10.66
C LEU A 91 -16.78 -11.15 -9.41
N THR A 92 -17.69 -11.82 -8.67
CA THR A 92 -18.16 -11.33 -7.37
C THR A 92 -17.12 -11.41 -6.28
N SER A 93 -16.02 -12.14 -6.53
CA SER A 93 -14.89 -12.27 -5.62
C SER A 93 -13.92 -11.11 -5.79
N ILE A 94 -14.06 -10.07 -4.96
CA ILE A 94 -13.25 -8.85 -5.04
C ILE A 94 -11.92 -9.06 -4.31
N LYS A 95 -10.82 -8.88 -5.04
CA LYS A 95 -9.45 -8.96 -4.47
C LYS A 95 -9.21 -7.87 -3.41
N PRO A 96 -8.19 -8.02 -2.56
CA PRO A 96 -7.82 -6.99 -1.60
C PRO A 96 -7.63 -5.61 -2.24
N ARG A 97 -8.22 -4.59 -1.67
CA ARG A 97 -8.07 -3.18 -2.12
C ARG A 97 -8.52 -2.93 -3.57
N GLN A 98 -9.48 -3.71 -4.05
CA GLN A 98 -10.06 -3.54 -5.39
C GLN A 98 -11.51 -3.04 -5.32
N HIS A 99 -11.95 -2.45 -6.42
CA HIS A 99 -13.26 -1.85 -6.63
C HIS A 99 -14.09 -2.70 -7.59
N THR A 100 -15.41 -2.60 -7.48
CA THR A 100 -16.36 -3.25 -8.40
C THR A 100 -17.54 -2.33 -8.59
N LEU A 101 -17.96 -2.11 -9.83
CA LEU A 101 -19.09 -1.28 -10.19
C LEU A 101 -20.36 -2.11 -10.38
N PHE A 102 -21.48 -1.57 -9.91
CA PHE A 102 -22.83 -2.05 -10.21
C PHE A 102 -23.57 -0.99 -11.00
N TRP A 103 -24.00 -1.34 -12.19
CA TRP A 103 -24.77 -0.48 -13.08
C TRP A 103 -26.24 -0.44 -12.67
N ALA A 104 -26.74 0.74 -12.33
CA ALA A 104 -28.13 0.98 -11.98
C ALA A 104 -28.94 1.28 -13.23
N ASP A 105 -29.05 0.30 -14.13
CA ASP A 105 -29.70 0.42 -15.44
C ASP A 105 -31.08 -0.25 -15.53
N GLY A 106 -31.50 -0.92 -14.47
CA GLY A 106 -32.78 -1.62 -14.42
C GLY A 106 -32.83 -2.90 -15.27
N ASN A 107 -31.67 -3.39 -15.74
CA ASN A 107 -31.62 -4.50 -16.70
C ASN A 107 -30.69 -5.65 -16.25
N PRO A 108 -31.08 -6.45 -15.26
CA PRO A 108 -30.24 -7.54 -14.73
C PRO A 108 -29.98 -8.66 -15.74
N ARG A 109 -30.63 -8.66 -16.89
CA ARG A 109 -30.36 -9.63 -17.96
C ARG A 109 -29.00 -9.42 -18.64
N ARG A 110 -28.40 -8.24 -18.47
CA ARG A 110 -27.08 -7.92 -19.01
C ARG A 110 -25.95 -8.56 -18.23
N GLY A 111 -26.17 -9.03 -17.02
CA GLY A 111 -25.16 -9.71 -16.21
C GLY A 111 -25.25 -9.37 -14.73
N THR A 112 -24.37 -9.99 -13.96
CA THR A 112 -24.33 -9.91 -12.47
C THR A 112 -24.15 -8.49 -11.95
N PHE A 113 -23.51 -7.61 -12.70
CA PHE A 113 -23.23 -6.23 -12.29
C PHE A 113 -24.25 -5.21 -12.78
N HIS A 114 -25.34 -5.68 -13.44
CA HIS A 114 -26.47 -4.86 -13.86
C HIS A 114 -27.65 -5.08 -12.92
N THR A 115 -28.08 -4.01 -12.26
CA THR A 115 -29.11 -4.12 -11.22
C THR A 115 -30.51 -4.04 -11.80
N ASN A 116 -31.52 -4.41 -10.99
CA ASN A 116 -32.94 -4.34 -11.33
C ASN A 116 -33.59 -2.99 -11.00
N PHE A 117 -32.77 -1.97 -10.69
CA PHE A 117 -33.23 -0.63 -10.34
C PHE A 117 -32.46 0.46 -11.07
N VAL A 118 -33.02 1.66 -11.07
CA VAL A 118 -32.38 2.89 -11.56
C VAL A 118 -32.32 3.90 -10.42
N LEU A 119 -31.25 4.69 -10.34
CA LEU A 119 -31.14 5.76 -9.35
C LEU A 119 -31.98 6.97 -9.75
N SER A 120 -32.65 7.58 -8.79
CA SER A 120 -33.46 8.78 -9.03
C SER A 120 -32.58 10.00 -9.21
N LYS A 121 -32.79 10.74 -10.30
CA LYS A 121 -32.09 12.00 -10.57
C LYS A 121 -32.65 13.19 -9.79
N THR A 122 -33.89 13.06 -9.32
CA THR A 122 -34.65 14.15 -8.69
C THR A 122 -34.76 14.02 -7.17
N ASN A 123 -34.81 12.79 -6.68
CA ASN A 123 -34.98 12.50 -5.26
C ASN A 123 -33.67 12.06 -4.63
N ALA A 124 -33.60 12.11 -3.31
CA ALA A 124 -32.50 11.49 -2.58
C ALA A 124 -32.52 9.98 -2.80
N ASN A 125 -31.35 9.38 -2.91
CA ASN A 125 -31.18 7.94 -3.03
C ASN A 125 -30.56 7.40 -1.74
N TRP A 126 -31.29 6.61 -0.99
CA TRP A 126 -30.73 5.78 0.06
C TRP A 126 -30.28 4.46 -0.56
N ILE A 127 -29.03 4.07 -0.30
CA ILE A 127 -28.40 2.86 -0.82
C ILE A 127 -27.84 2.09 0.35
N GLY A 128 -28.21 0.81 0.50
CA GLY A 128 -27.70 -0.08 1.53
C GLY A 128 -27.10 -1.35 0.95
N LEU A 129 -25.91 -1.68 1.40
CA LEU A 129 -25.23 -2.95 1.12
C LEU A 129 -25.40 -3.90 2.29
N TYR A 130 -25.89 -5.09 2.04
CA TYR A 130 -26.14 -6.13 3.04
C TYR A 130 -25.39 -7.41 2.68
N ASP A 131 -24.98 -8.17 3.67
CA ASP A 131 -24.44 -9.50 3.46
C ASP A 131 -25.51 -10.54 3.11
N SER A 132 -25.11 -11.74 2.80
CA SER A 132 -26.01 -12.87 2.49
C SER A 132 -26.91 -13.27 3.68
N GLY A 133 -26.53 -12.91 4.90
CA GLY A 133 -27.33 -13.05 6.13
C GLY A 133 -28.28 -11.89 6.39
N LYS A 134 -28.41 -10.94 5.46
CA LYS A 134 -29.21 -9.71 5.57
C LYS A 134 -28.75 -8.74 6.65
N LYS A 135 -27.50 -8.82 7.09
CA LYS A 135 -26.89 -7.85 7.98
C LYS A 135 -26.39 -6.66 7.17
N LEU A 136 -26.68 -5.45 7.61
CA LEU A 136 -26.19 -4.23 6.99
C LEU A 136 -24.66 -4.17 7.11
N LEU A 137 -23.98 -4.04 5.97
CA LEU A 137 -22.55 -3.86 5.87
C LEU A 137 -22.16 -2.39 5.81
N ASP A 138 -22.85 -1.64 4.93
CA ASP A 138 -22.63 -0.21 4.73
C ASP A 138 -23.87 0.45 4.11
N GLN A 139 -23.99 1.77 4.26
CA GLN A 139 -25.06 2.54 3.66
C GLN A 139 -24.63 3.96 3.37
N VAL A 140 -25.29 4.56 2.39
CA VAL A 140 -25.11 5.97 2.03
C VAL A 140 -26.47 6.58 1.63
N VAL A 141 -26.61 7.87 1.89
CA VAL A 141 -27.70 8.68 1.34
C VAL A 141 -27.07 9.70 0.39
N VAL A 142 -27.41 9.63 -0.88
CA VAL A 142 -27.07 10.66 -1.85
C VAL A 142 -28.18 11.71 -1.80
N PRO A 143 -27.92 12.94 -1.33
CA PRO A 143 -28.95 13.96 -1.19
C PRO A 143 -29.52 14.39 -2.55
N ALA A 144 -30.80 14.76 -2.57
CA ALA A 144 -31.43 15.30 -3.77
C ALA A 144 -30.77 16.63 -4.19
N GLY A 145 -30.55 16.81 -5.50
CA GLY A 145 -30.09 18.07 -6.07
C GLY A 145 -28.65 18.45 -5.78
N ILE A 146 -27.87 17.59 -5.13
CA ILE A 146 -26.46 17.88 -4.83
C ILE A 146 -25.54 17.59 -6.04
N LEU A 147 -25.96 16.70 -6.94
CA LEU A 147 -25.19 16.24 -8.10
C LEU A 147 -25.74 16.84 -9.40
N ALA A 148 -24.89 17.43 -10.22
CA ALA A 148 -25.17 17.67 -11.61
C ALA A 148 -24.87 16.41 -12.46
N ALA A 149 -25.22 16.48 -13.77
CA ALA A 149 -24.88 15.40 -14.69
C ALA A 149 -23.35 15.12 -14.69
N ASN A 150 -22.99 13.85 -14.74
CA ASN A 150 -21.61 13.35 -14.69
C ASN A 150 -20.84 13.67 -13.40
N GLN A 151 -21.53 14.07 -12.34
CA GLN A 151 -20.94 14.21 -11.00
C GLN A 151 -21.27 12.99 -10.14
N SER A 152 -20.34 12.62 -9.29
CA SER A 152 -20.51 11.53 -8.32
C SER A 152 -20.49 12.03 -6.90
N TYR A 153 -21.11 11.27 -6.00
CA TYR A 153 -20.99 11.40 -4.56
C TYR A 153 -20.06 10.31 -4.07
N ALA A 154 -18.88 10.69 -3.62
CA ALA A 154 -17.79 9.76 -3.33
C ALA A 154 -17.23 10.01 -1.94
N ARG A 155 -16.65 8.97 -1.35
CA ARG A 155 -15.80 9.15 -0.15
C ARG A 155 -14.56 9.95 -0.52
N VAL A 156 -14.09 10.82 0.38
CA VAL A 156 -12.89 11.67 0.16
C VAL A 156 -11.66 10.81 -0.17
N GLY A 157 -11.56 9.63 0.40
CA GLY A 157 -10.61 8.60 0.08
C GLY A 157 -11.25 7.25 0.29
N ASP A 158 -10.68 6.17 -0.25
CA ASP A 158 -11.25 4.83 -0.16
C ASP A 158 -11.59 4.45 1.28
N ALA A 159 -12.86 4.10 1.49
CA ALA A 159 -13.43 3.76 2.81
C ALA A 159 -13.33 4.88 3.87
N SER A 160 -13.08 6.13 3.49
CA SER A 160 -13.16 7.28 4.39
C SER A 160 -14.59 7.44 4.95
N ALA A 161 -14.74 8.04 6.13
CA ALA A 161 -16.05 8.38 6.68
C ALA A 161 -16.67 9.60 5.98
N GLU A 162 -15.85 10.49 5.45
CA GLU A 162 -16.25 11.74 4.82
C GLU A 162 -16.61 11.54 3.35
N TRP A 163 -17.61 12.30 2.89
CA TRP A 163 -18.11 12.27 1.52
C TRP A 163 -17.97 13.63 0.86
N GLU A 164 -17.73 13.65 -0.43
CA GLU A 164 -17.62 14.85 -1.25
C GLU A 164 -18.28 14.64 -2.62
N VAL A 165 -18.51 15.78 -3.32
CA VAL A 165 -18.94 15.77 -4.72
C VAL A 165 -17.70 15.80 -5.61
N LYS A 166 -17.62 14.87 -6.56
CA LYS A 166 -16.57 14.81 -7.57
C LYS A 166 -17.12 15.16 -8.96
N GLY A 167 -16.23 15.55 -9.87
CA GLY A 167 -16.60 15.98 -11.21
C GLY A 167 -17.04 17.46 -11.30
N ALA A 168 -17.00 18.21 -10.20
CA ALA A 168 -17.31 19.64 -10.19
C ALA A 168 -16.11 20.52 -10.57
N SER A 169 -14.89 20.03 -10.38
CA SER A 169 -13.63 20.74 -10.68
C SER A 169 -12.61 19.78 -11.29
N ALA A 170 -11.62 20.35 -11.98
CA ALA A 170 -10.61 19.56 -12.71
C ALA A 170 -9.66 18.77 -11.79
N ASP A 171 -9.54 19.15 -10.53
CA ASP A 171 -8.74 18.50 -9.50
C ASP A 171 -9.48 17.37 -8.75
N LYS A 172 -10.82 17.32 -8.90
CA LYS A 172 -11.70 16.32 -8.27
C LYS A 172 -12.56 15.65 -9.33
N TYR A 173 -11.96 14.77 -10.09
CA TYR A 173 -12.70 14.01 -11.11
C TYR A 173 -13.31 12.73 -10.54
N VAL A 174 -14.33 12.23 -11.23
CA VAL A 174 -15.01 10.97 -10.93
C VAL A 174 -14.04 9.80 -11.13
N THR A 175 -14.02 8.84 -10.21
CA THR A 175 -12.98 7.80 -10.14
C THR A 175 -13.52 6.37 -10.25
N PRO A 176 -14.24 5.99 -11.33
CA PRO A 176 -14.80 4.65 -11.47
C PRO A 176 -13.70 3.59 -11.51
N SER A 177 -13.84 2.56 -10.68
CA SER A 177 -12.93 1.41 -10.58
C SER A 177 -11.48 1.75 -10.18
N THR A 178 -11.27 2.92 -9.59
CA THR A 178 -9.95 3.37 -9.14
C THR A 178 -10.04 4.05 -7.77
N ASN A 179 -8.91 4.35 -7.16
CA ASN A 179 -8.86 4.99 -5.85
C ASN A 179 -9.52 6.36 -5.89
N ASN A 180 -10.34 6.66 -4.90
CA ASN A 180 -11.02 7.95 -4.75
C ASN A 180 -10.04 9.12 -4.62
N GLN A 181 -8.91 8.90 -4.03
CA GLN A 181 -7.85 9.87 -3.90
C GLN A 181 -6.80 9.57 -4.97
N THR A 182 -6.89 10.28 -6.09
CA THR A 182 -5.85 10.24 -7.11
C THR A 182 -4.68 11.11 -6.64
N ILE A 183 -3.60 10.45 -6.32
CA ILE A 183 -2.34 11.13 -6.04
C ILE A 183 -1.68 11.34 -7.40
N GLU A 184 -1.88 12.52 -8.01
CA GLU A 184 -1.24 12.88 -9.28
C GLU A 184 0.27 12.99 -9.15
N SER A 185 0.77 13.34 -7.97
CA SER A 185 2.18 13.35 -7.65
C SER A 185 2.48 12.46 -6.44
N ASN A 186 3.63 11.82 -6.44
CA ASN A 186 4.10 11.12 -5.27
C ASN A 186 4.74 12.14 -4.31
N PRO A 187 4.12 12.43 -3.14
CA PRO A 187 4.65 13.45 -2.22
C PRO A 187 6.09 13.19 -1.75
N LYS A 188 6.56 11.95 -1.90
CA LYS A 188 7.98 11.62 -1.68
C LYS A 188 8.86 12.03 -2.86
N MET A 189 8.35 11.93 -4.09
CA MET A 189 9.05 12.41 -5.28
C MET A 189 9.11 13.92 -5.28
N ASP A 190 8.01 14.61 -4.97
CA ASP A 190 7.95 16.07 -4.91
C ASP A 190 8.92 16.64 -3.87
N LYS A 191 8.98 16.03 -2.68
CA LYS A 191 9.98 16.38 -1.67
C LYS A 191 11.40 16.09 -2.14
N PHE A 192 11.59 15.02 -2.90
CA PHE A 192 12.90 14.67 -3.44
C PHE A 192 13.34 15.66 -4.51
N GLU A 193 12.46 16.02 -5.44
CA GLU A 193 12.68 17.00 -6.48
C GLU A 193 13.00 18.39 -5.92
N GLN A 194 12.32 18.79 -4.83
CA GLN A 194 12.62 20.05 -4.14
C GLN A 194 14.01 20.09 -3.49
N HIS A 195 14.54 18.94 -3.03
CA HIS A 195 15.82 18.87 -2.33
C HIS A 195 16.99 18.50 -3.24
N ASP A 196 16.74 17.79 -4.32
CA ASP A 196 17.77 17.35 -5.27
C ASP A 196 17.22 17.32 -6.72
N PRO A 197 16.90 18.49 -7.28
CA PRO A 197 16.28 18.61 -8.60
C PRO A 197 17.15 18.06 -9.75
N VAL A 198 18.45 17.92 -9.53
CA VAL A 198 19.42 17.44 -10.53
C VAL A 198 19.91 16.02 -10.24
N GLY A 199 19.55 15.43 -9.10
CA GLY A 199 19.96 14.08 -8.70
C GLY A 199 21.42 13.97 -8.22
N ILE A 200 22.10 15.10 -8.00
CA ILE A 200 23.51 15.12 -7.55
C ILE A 200 23.66 14.52 -6.16
N GLY A 201 22.74 14.83 -5.24
CA GLY A 201 22.74 14.26 -3.89
C GLY A 201 22.58 12.74 -3.89
N MET A 202 21.71 12.22 -4.77
CA MET A 202 21.54 10.78 -4.97
C MET A 202 22.82 10.15 -5.54
N ALA A 203 23.46 10.77 -6.54
CA ALA A 203 24.68 10.26 -7.13
C ALA A 203 25.84 10.22 -6.11
N ILE A 204 26.01 11.28 -5.32
CA ILE A 204 27.03 11.34 -4.26
C ILE A 204 26.76 10.28 -3.18
N SER A 205 25.51 10.13 -2.75
CA SER A 205 25.16 9.12 -1.74
C SER A 205 25.42 7.70 -2.23
N ALA A 206 25.05 7.37 -3.48
CA ALA A 206 25.31 6.08 -4.09
C ALA A 206 26.81 5.78 -4.20
N MET A 207 27.60 6.73 -4.71
CA MET A 207 29.06 6.61 -4.75
C MET A 207 29.67 6.44 -3.35
N SER A 208 29.21 7.20 -2.38
CA SER A 208 29.70 7.12 -1.00
C SER A 208 29.50 5.74 -0.39
N VAL A 209 28.37 5.10 -0.64
CA VAL A 209 28.08 3.73 -0.17
C VAL A 209 29.04 2.72 -0.80
N VAL A 210 29.33 2.85 -2.12
CA VAL A 210 30.27 1.97 -2.81
C VAL A 210 31.69 2.14 -2.28
N PHE A 211 32.14 3.39 -2.14
CA PHE A 211 33.48 3.66 -1.59
C PHE A 211 33.64 3.18 -0.15
N LEU A 212 32.58 3.36 0.67
CA LEU A 212 32.59 2.86 2.05
C LEU A 212 32.69 1.32 2.08
N GLY A 213 31.99 0.63 1.17
CA GLY A 213 32.11 -0.81 0.99
C GLY A 213 33.54 -1.24 0.61
N LEU A 214 34.16 -0.55 -0.35
CA LEU A 214 35.53 -0.83 -0.77
C LEU A 214 36.57 -0.57 0.35
N ILE A 215 36.39 0.50 1.11
CA ILE A 215 37.23 0.79 2.28
C ILE A 215 37.11 -0.31 3.33
N LEU A 216 35.88 -0.76 3.60
CA LEU A 216 35.63 -1.83 4.55
C LEU A 216 36.27 -3.14 4.10
N LEU A 217 36.14 -3.51 2.83
CA LEU A 217 36.81 -4.66 2.23
C LEU A 217 38.34 -4.56 2.35
N TYR A 218 38.88 -3.38 2.02
CA TYR A 218 40.32 -3.14 2.17
C TYR A 218 40.79 -3.37 3.61
N ILE A 219 40.06 -2.83 4.60
CA ILE A 219 40.37 -3.03 6.02
C ILE A 219 40.31 -4.51 6.38
N CYS A 220 39.25 -5.23 5.96
CA CYS A 220 39.12 -6.66 6.18
C CYS A 220 40.29 -7.46 5.62
N PHE A 221 40.65 -7.22 4.35
CA PHE A 221 41.77 -7.91 3.74
C PHE A 221 43.12 -7.56 4.40
N LYS A 222 43.31 -6.31 4.80
CA LYS A 222 44.49 -5.88 5.55
C LYS A 222 44.63 -6.58 6.91
N LEU A 223 43.50 -6.74 7.62
CA LEU A 223 43.46 -7.43 8.90
C LEU A 223 43.70 -8.95 8.74
N ILE A 224 43.03 -9.57 7.76
CA ILE A 224 43.23 -11.00 7.43
C ILE A 224 44.66 -11.24 7.00
N GLY A 225 45.23 -10.40 6.13
CA GLY A 225 46.59 -10.51 5.69
C GLY A 225 47.61 -10.41 6.84
N LYS A 226 47.41 -9.43 7.74
CA LYS A 226 48.27 -9.33 8.94
C LYS A 226 48.10 -10.55 9.87
N ALA A 227 46.91 -11.07 10.06
CA ALA A 227 46.67 -12.26 10.87
C ALA A 227 47.29 -13.51 10.24
N ALA A 228 47.17 -13.68 8.92
CA ALA A 228 47.75 -14.81 8.18
C ALA A 228 49.28 -14.79 8.24
N ILE A 229 49.91 -13.62 8.04
CA ILE A 229 51.36 -13.47 8.16
C ILE A 229 51.82 -13.79 9.58
N LYS A 230 51.11 -13.31 10.61
CA LYS A 230 51.43 -13.59 12.00
C LYS A 230 51.30 -15.07 12.34
N LEU A 231 50.25 -15.73 11.85
CA LEU A 231 50.05 -17.17 12.02
C LEU A 231 51.16 -17.98 11.33
N ARG A 232 51.50 -17.61 10.07
CA ARG A 232 52.54 -18.23 9.29
C ARG A 232 53.91 -18.11 9.96
N LYS A 233 54.28 -16.92 10.43
CA LYS A 233 55.51 -16.70 11.21
C LYS A 233 55.53 -17.56 12.47
N ARG A 234 54.43 -17.62 13.23
CA ARG A 234 54.30 -18.44 14.43
C ARG A 234 54.52 -19.93 14.12
N ASN A 235 53.84 -20.45 13.09
CA ASN A 235 53.95 -21.85 12.70
C ASN A 235 55.38 -22.17 12.21
N ALA A 236 56.03 -21.27 11.47
CA ALA A 236 57.42 -21.44 11.04
C ALA A 236 58.39 -21.45 12.24
N MET A 237 58.21 -20.58 13.24
CA MET A 237 59.02 -20.59 14.46
C MET A 237 58.88 -21.91 15.23
N ILE A 238 57.65 -22.43 15.35
CA ILE A 238 57.41 -23.72 15.99
C ILE A 238 58.10 -24.86 15.23
N ALA A 239 57.94 -24.88 13.90
CA ALA A 239 58.55 -25.94 13.05
C ALA A 239 60.08 -25.95 13.09
N HIS A 240 60.73 -24.82 13.29
CA HIS A 240 62.19 -24.68 13.40
C HIS A 240 62.70 -24.61 14.83
N ASN A 241 61.83 -24.82 15.83
CA ASN A 241 62.19 -24.80 17.26
C ASN A 241 62.89 -23.51 17.72
N ILE A 242 62.54 -22.37 17.10
CA ILE A 242 63.14 -21.05 17.36
C ILE A 242 62.19 -20.30 18.31
N THR A 243 62.75 -19.93 19.48
CA THR A 243 61.99 -19.21 20.51
C THR A 243 62.22 -17.70 20.44
N ASP A 244 63.31 -17.26 19.82
CA ASP A 244 63.66 -15.84 19.73
C ASP A 244 63.11 -15.21 18.42
N LYS A 245 62.43 -14.06 18.61
CA LYS A 245 61.87 -13.28 17.49
C LYS A 245 62.93 -12.61 16.60
N GLN A 246 64.11 -12.34 17.14
CA GLN A 246 65.21 -11.71 16.39
C GLN A 246 65.81 -12.73 15.43
N GLU A 247 66.11 -13.94 15.87
CA GLU A 247 66.60 -15.04 15.05
C GLU A 247 65.63 -15.45 13.94
N ALA A 248 64.31 -15.41 14.21
CA ALA A 248 63.27 -15.66 13.23
C ALA A 248 63.16 -14.58 12.15
N LYS A 249 63.57 -13.36 12.47
CA LYS A 249 63.65 -12.21 11.53
C LYS A 249 64.88 -12.28 10.64
N GLU A 250 66.01 -12.65 11.20
CA GLU A 250 67.26 -12.86 10.42
C GLU A 250 67.11 -14.01 9.44
N LYS A 251 66.45 -15.09 9.78
CA LYS A 251 66.20 -16.25 8.91
C LYS A 251 65.04 -16.03 7.95
N LYS A 252 64.45 -14.82 7.86
CA LYS A 252 63.28 -14.47 7.02
C LYS A 252 62.11 -15.48 7.10
N LEU A 253 61.93 -16.09 8.27
CA LEU A 253 60.88 -17.11 8.49
C LEU A 253 59.48 -16.55 8.31
N GLY A 254 58.67 -17.22 7.48
CA GLY A 254 57.31 -16.83 7.17
C GLY A 254 57.18 -15.76 6.09
N GLU A 255 58.24 -15.37 5.41
CA GLU A 255 58.17 -14.65 4.15
C GLU A 255 57.89 -15.62 2.98
N ALA A 256 57.18 -15.14 1.96
CA ALA A 256 57.00 -15.97 0.77
C ALA A 256 58.34 -16.21 0.08
N PRO A 257 58.73 -17.46 -0.24
CA PRO A 257 59.93 -17.70 -1.00
C PRO A 257 59.94 -16.87 -2.29
N GLY A 258 61.09 -16.29 -2.64
CA GLY A 258 61.21 -15.48 -3.86
C GLY A 258 60.76 -16.23 -5.12
N GLU A 259 60.94 -17.55 -5.14
CA GLU A 259 60.46 -18.44 -6.19
C GLU A 259 58.97 -18.41 -6.38
N VAL A 260 58.18 -18.31 -5.28
CA VAL A 260 56.69 -18.22 -5.34
C VAL A 260 56.27 -16.86 -5.89
N ILE A 261 56.96 -15.77 -5.52
CA ILE A 261 56.73 -14.44 -6.05
C ILE A 261 57.05 -14.37 -7.53
N ALA A 262 58.17 -14.98 -7.93
CA ALA A 262 58.58 -15.09 -9.33
C ALA A 262 57.58 -15.89 -10.16
N ALA A 263 57.13 -17.04 -9.66
CA ALA A 263 56.10 -17.86 -10.33
C ALA A 263 54.75 -17.13 -10.50
N ILE A 264 54.31 -16.39 -9.49
CA ILE A 264 53.08 -15.57 -9.58
C ILE A 264 53.25 -14.44 -10.59
N SER A 265 54.44 -13.78 -10.60
CA SER A 265 54.73 -12.73 -11.55
C SER A 265 54.79 -13.23 -13.00
N MET A 266 55.37 -14.43 -13.23
CA MET A 266 55.39 -15.06 -14.55
C MET A 266 53.97 -15.43 -15.01
N ALA A 267 53.16 -16.05 -14.14
CA ALA A 267 51.78 -16.43 -14.46
C ALA A 267 50.92 -15.22 -14.78
N LEU A 268 51.09 -14.09 -14.06
CA LEU A 268 50.40 -12.83 -14.33
C LEU A 268 50.83 -12.22 -15.68
N HIS A 269 52.14 -12.26 -15.98
CA HIS A 269 52.68 -11.76 -17.25
C HIS A 269 52.20 -12.59 -18.45
N GLU A 270 52.10 -13.92 -18.28
CA GLU A 270 51.65 -14.83 -19.32
C GLU A 270 50.13 -14.64 -19.55
N ALA A 271 49.36 -14.45 -18.50
CA ALA A 271 47.91 -14.14 -18.59
C ALA A 271 47.64 -12.79 -19.29
N GLN A 272 48.51 -11.78 -19.09
CA GLN A 272 48.38 -10.49 -19.76
C GLN A 272 48.86 -10.52 -21.21
N GLY A 273 49.79 -11.44 -21.56
CA GLY A 273 50.28 -11.61 -22.93
C GLY A 273 49.43 -12.47 -23.85
N ALA A 274 48.45 -13.16 -23.30
CA ALA A 274 47.54 -14.02 -24.07
C ALA A 274 46.36 -13.28 -24.72
N ASP A 275 46.22 -12.01 -24.45
CA ASP A 275 45.13 -11.15 -24.99
C ASP A 275 45.56 -10.31 -26.23
N HIS A 276 46.58 -10.75 -26.97
CA HIS A 276 47.00 -10.13 -28.24
C HIS A 276 47.01 -11.12 -29.39
#